data_fb3783a6036f66ad81bd1da282b352b5
#
_entry.id   fb3783a6036f66ad81bd1da282b352b5
#
_cell.length_a   1.000
_cell.length_b   1.000
_cell.length_c   1.000
_cell.angle_alpha   90.00
_cell.angle_beta   90.00
_cell.angle_gamma   90.00
#
_symmetry.space_group_name_H-M   'P 1'
#
loop_
_entity.id
_entity.type
_entity.pdbx_description
1 polymer ?
#
loop_
_entity_poly.entity_id
_entity_poly.type
_entity_poly.pdbx_seq_one_letter_code
_entity_poly.pdbx_strand_id
1 'polypeptide(L)'
;RAPAARRFIKSMERNSIHDGKFVSIFSVIRDGRELAESLRAARTLSGDDRVRALREVVNPYLQFVDDAEYCEHTGLRLQDIWRYFRHTWTNQYTATPGRSMAFIIRDRAREYHPVIGIGSIGSPIVQIRERDAWIGWQPEAFLEFVKESPSAELGNWLQKTVETAIGEIYLGDFFQEGL
;
A
#
# COMPACT_ATOMS: atom_id res chain seq x y z
N ARG A 1 -14.50 13.37 -8.78
CA ARG A 1 -14.08 12.65 -7.57
C ARG A 1 -15.04 12.94 -6.43
N ALA A 2 -15.33 11.95 -5.57
CA ALA A 2 -16.19 12.10 -4.41
C ALA A 2 -15.69 13.21 -3.45
N PRO A 3 -16.57 13.89 -2.72
CA PRO A 3 -16.17 14.96 -1.79
C PRO A 3 -15.14 14.53 -0.74
N ALA A 4 -15.24 13.29 -0.23
CA ALA A 4 -14.29 12.73 0.70
C ALA A 4 -12.89 12.60 0.11
N ALA A 5 -12.76 12.10 -1.13
CA ALA A 5 -11.47 12.00 -1.80
C ALA A 5 -10.80 13.37 -2.01
N ARG A 6 -11.60 14.41 -2.28
CA ARG A 6 -11.07 15.78 -2.40
C ARG A 6 -10.57 16.31 -1.05
N ARG A 7 -11.30 16.07 0.04
CA ARG A 7 -10.85 16.46 1.39
C ARG A 7 -9.56 15.75 1.78
N PHE A 8 -9.48 14.44 1.54
CA PHE A 8 -8.29 13.64 1.78
C PHE A 8 -7.08 14.18 1.00
N ILE A 9 -7.21 14.39 -0.32
CA ILE A 9 -6.12 14.94 -1.15
C ILE A 9 -5.66 16.28 -0.59
N LYS A 10 -6.59 17.21 -0.30
CA LYS A 10 -6.26 18.52 0.29
C LYS A 10 -5.56 18.41 1.65
N SER A 11 -5.94 17.43 2.49
CA SER A 11 -5.25 17.22 3.78
C SER A 11 -3.81 16.75 3.60
N MET A 12 -3.54 15.89 2.63
CA MET A 12 -2.20 15.41 2.31
C MET A 12 -1.28 16.49 1.70
N GLU A 13 -1.87 17.40 0.93
CA GLU A 13 -1.16 18.53 0.29
C GLU A 13 -0.89 19.70 1.26
N ARG A 14 -1.56 19.69 2.42
CA ARG A 14 -1.37 20.75 3.42
C ARG A 14 -0.03 20.59 4.12
N ASN A 15 0.68 21.72 4.28
CA ASN A 15 1.92 21.75 5.04
C ASN A 15 1.66 21.48 6.54
N SER A 16 2.49 20.62 7.11
CA SER A 16 2.62 20.34 8.54
C SER A 16 4.07 20.52 8.97
N ILE A 17 4.33 20.52 10.26
CA ILE A 17 5.70 20.59 10.79
C ILE A 17 6.07 19.19 11.29
N HIS A 18 7.19 18.67 10.79
CA HIS A 18 7.81 17.44 11.24
C HIS A 18 9.32 17.69 11.39
N ASP A 19 9.89 17.38 12.56
CA ASP A 19 11.28 17.63 12.91
C ASP A 19 11.75 19.08 12.59
N GLY A 20 10.88 20.06 12.86
CA GLY A 20 11.16 21.47 12.63
C GLY A 20 11.16 21.94 11.18
N LYS A 21 10.79 21.07 10.24
CA LYS A 21 10.68 21.37 8.80
C LYS A 21 9.22 21.38 8.36
N PHE A 22 8.91 22.25 7.39
CA PHE A 22 7.61 22.21 6.71
C PHE A 22 7.59 21.06 5.70
N VAL A 23 6.66 20.15 5.88
CA VAL A 23 6.51 18.94 5.06
C VAL A 23 5.06 18.74 4.64
N SER A 24 4.89 18.07 3.51
CA SER A 24 3.60 17.59 3.00
C SER A 24 3.85 16.38 2.11
N ILE A 25 2.80 15.89 1.44
CA ILE A 25 2.97 14.85 0.43
C ILE A 25 3.92 15.29 -0.71
N PHE A 26 4.01 16.59 -0.99
CA PHE A 26 4.93 17.10 -2.01
C PHE A 26 6.40 16.91 -1.65
N SER A 27 6.74 16.81 -0.37
CA SER A 27 8.12 16.51 0.08
C SER A 27 8.61 15.14 -0.39
N VAL A 28 7.69 14.18 -0.63
CA VAL A 28 8.02 12.85 -1.14
C VAL A 28 7.76 12.69 -2.64
N ILE A 29 7.63 13.79 -3.37
CA ILE A 29 7.52 13.81 -4.83
C ILE A 29 8.81 14.42 -5.40
N ARG A 30 9.47 13.68 -6.28
CA ARG A 30 10.66 14.14 -6.97
C ARG A 30 10.32 14.96 -8.21
N ASP A 31 11.10 16.00 -8.48
CA ASP A 31 11.01 16.72 -9.75
C ASP A 31 11.44 15.80 -10.92
N GLY A 32 10.48 15.54 -11.81
CA GLY A 32 10.71 14.68 -12.97
C GLY A 32 11.67 15.28 -13.99
N ARG A 33 11.84 16.61 -14.04
CA ARG A 33 12.79 17.27 -14.93
C ARG A 33 14.21 17.05 -14.45
N GLU A 34 14.47 17.28 -13.15
CA GLU A 34 15.76 17.01 -12.54
C GLU A 34 16.16 15.52 -12.70
N LEU A 35 15.20 14.62 -12.48
CA LEU A 35 15.43 13.19 -12.71
C LEU A 35 15.80 12.89 -14.15
N ALA A 36 15.08 13.45 -15.11
CA ALA A 36 15.34 13.22 -16.53
C ALA A 36 16.71 13.75 -16.98
N GLU A 37 17.13 14.91 -16.47
CA GLU A 37 18.45 15.49 -16.74
C GLU A 37 19.56 14.62 -16.16
N SER A 38 19.43 14.21 -14.90
CA SER A 38 20.39 13.33 -14.24
C SER A 38 20.53 11.96 -14.96
N LEU A 39 19.40 11.38 -15.40
CA LEU A 39 19.43 10.14 -16.17
C LEU A 39 20.08 10.31 -17.55
N ARG A 40 19.84 11.42 -18.23
CA ARG A 40 20.50 11.72 -19.51
C ARG A 40 22.01 11.85 -19.31
N ALA A 41 22.47 12.57 -18.29
CA ALA A 41 23.90 12.68 -17.97
C ALA A 41 24.52 11.32 -17.68
N ALA A 42 23.90 10.48 -16.83
CA ALA A 42 24.40 9.15 -16.54
C ALA A 42 24.43 8.25 -17.78
N ARG A 43 23.53 8.44 -18.73
CA ARG A 43 23.47 7.67 -19.98
C ARG A 43 24.66 7.91 -20.92
N THR A 44 25.34 9.06 -20.82
CA THR A 44 26.52 9.35 -21.63
C THR A 44 27.76 8.58 -21.19
N LEU A 45 27.74 8.03 -19.98
CA LEU A 45 28.81 7.21 -19.42
C LEU A 45 28.71 5.75 -19.90
N SER A 46 29.76 4.96 -19.72
CA SER A 46 29.82 3.56 -20.07
C SER A 46 30.40 2.70 -18.95
N GLY A 47 30.18 1.39 -19.03
CA GLY A 47 30.73 0.43 -18.06
C GLY A 47 30.33 0.72 -16.61
N ASP A 48 31.31 0.55 -15.71
CA ASP A 48 31.12 0.70 -14.26
C ASP A 48 30.80 2.13 -13.84
N ASP A 49 31.30 3.12 -14.57
CA ASP A 49 31.04 4.53 -14.29
C ASP A 49 29.55 4.87 -14.49
N ARG A 50 28.95 4.30 -15.53
CA ARG A 50 27.51 4.42 -15.76
C ARG A 50 26.70 3.79 -14.64
N VAL A 51 27.09 2.60 -14.19
CA VAL A 51 26.38 1.90 -13.10
C VAL A 51 26.48 2.71 -11.81
N ARG A 52 27.65 3.26 -11.52
CA ARG A 52 27.87 4.12 -10.33
C ARG A 52 27.02 5.39 -10.40
N ALA A 53 27.07 6.10 -11.52
CA ALA A 53 26.27 7.31 -11.73
C ALA A 53 24.76 7.03 -11.64
N LEU A 54 24.28 5.92 -12.19
CA LEU A 54 22.86 5.55 -12.08
C LEU A 54 22.42 5.29 -10.63
N ARG A 55 23.30 4.68 -9.79
CA ARG A 55 23.01 4.47 -8.36
C ARG A 55 22.98 5.78 -7.57
N GLU A 56 23.72 6.79 -7.97
CA GLU A 56 23.68 8.13 -7.39
C GLU A 56 22.43 8.90 -7.83
N VAL A 57 21.93 8.63 -9.02
CA VAL A 57 20.68 9.23 -9.53
C VAL A 57 19.46 8.61 -8.88
N VAL A 58 19.41 7.28 -8.78
CA VAL A 58 18.28 6.53 -8.19
C VAL A 58 18.83 5.34 -7.40
N ASN A 59 18.44 5.26 -6.13
CA ASN A 59 18.77 4.15 -5.24
C ASN A 59 17.48 3.59 -4.63
N PRO A 60 16.75 2.72 -5.36
CA PRO A 60 15.43 2.27 -4.96
C PRO A 60 15.47 1.29 -3.79
N TYR A 61 14.46 1.36 -2.92
CA TYR A 61 14.17 0.34 -1.93
C TYR A 61 12.67 0.18 -1.74
N LEU A 62 12.28 -0.99 -1.25
CA LEU A 62 10.91 -1.33 -0.91
C LEU A 62 10.62 -0.97 0.55
N GLN A 63 9.46 -0.35 0.78
CA GLN A 63 8.90 -0.13 2.10
C GLN A 63 7.48 -0.73 2.08
N PHE A 64 7.25 -1.73 2.92
CA PHE A 64 5.90 -2.26 3.10
C PHE A 64 5.06 -1.28 3.89
N VAL A 65 3.77 -1.28 3.59
CA VAL A 65 2.81 -0.38 4.23
C VAL A 65 2.12 -1.14 5.36
N ASP A 66 2.44 -0.77 6.59
CA ASP A 66 1.71 -1.18 7.77
C ASP A 66 0.80 -0.04 8.22
N ASP A 67 -0.41 -0.38 8.71
CA ASP A 67 -1.41 0.59 9.14
C ASP A 67 -0.96 1.45 10.34
N ALA A 68 -0.05 0.92 11.15
CA ALA A 68 0.50 1.61 12.31
C ALA A 68 1.74 2.46 12.03
N GLU A 69 2.35 2.34 10.83
CA GLU A 69 3.63 2.97 10.53
C GLU A 69 3.49 4.38 9.93
N TYR A 70 4.44 5.23 10.30
CA TYR A 70 4.57 6.59 9.81
C TYR A 70 5.88 6.77 9.04
N CYS A 71 5.86 7.67 8.07
CA CYS A 71 7.05 8.06 7.33
C CYS A 71 7.98 8.86 8.24
N GLU A 72 9.20 8.37 8.47
CA GLU A 72 10.22 9.04 9.28
C GLU A 72 10.57 10.46 8.79
N HIS A 73 10.43 10.72 7.49
CA HIS A 73 10.80 12.01 6.89
C HIS A 73 9.69 13.05 6.93
N THR A 74 8.42 12.64 7.01
CA THR A 74 7.28 13.56 6.90
C THR A 74 6.25 13.43 8.00
N GLY A 75 6.33 12.38 8.83
CA GLY A 75 5.32 12.07 9.83
C GLY A 75 3.95 11.68 9.26
N LEU A 76 3.81 11.55 7.94
CA LEU A 76 2.58 11.08 7.32
C LEU A 76 2.47 9.56 7.47
N ARG A 77 1.25 9.05 7.64
CA ARG A 77 1.03 7.58 7.68
C ARG A 77 1.40 6.97 6.32
N LEU A 78 2.09 5.83 6.34
CA LEU A 78 2.49 5.15 5.10
C LEU A 78 1.30 4.76 4.24
N GLN A 79 0.21 4.31 4.87
CA GLN A 79 -1.03 3.98 4.18
C GLN A 79 -1.64 5.18 3.47
N ASP A 80 -1.60 6.37 4.09
CA ASP A 80 -2.11 7.59 3.47
C ASP A 80 -1.23 8.04 2.30
N ILE A 81 0.09 7.89 2.41
CA ILE A 81 1.02 8.11 1.29
C ILE A 81 0.67 7.17 0.13
N TRP A 82 0.56 5.87 0.39
CA TRP A 82 0.19 4.89 -0.63
C TRP A 82 -1.16 5.20 -1.27
N ARG A 83 -2.17 5.50 -0.46
CA ARG A 83 -3.50 5.88 -0.89
C ARG A 83 -3.51 7.15 -1.76
N TYR A 84 -2.71 8.16 -1.39
CA TYR A 84 -2.59 9.39 -2.18
C TYR A 84 -2.10 9.08 -3.60
N PHE A 85 -1.00 8.34 -3.73
CA PHE A 85 -0.47 7.97 -5.04
C PHE A 85 -1.40 7.03 -5.81
N ARG A 86 -2.16 6.17 -5.12
CA ARG A 86 -3.15 5.31 -5.75
C ARG A 86 -4.25 6.12 -6.47
N HIS A 87 -4.58 7.31 -6.03
CA HIS A 87 -5.52 8.18 -6.74
C HIS A 87 -5.05 8.61 -8.14
N THR A 88 -3.81 8.40 -8.51
CA THR A 88 -3.29 8.61 -9.87
C THR A 88 -3.58 7.43 -10.80
N TRP A 89 -3.96 6.27 -10.28
CA TRP A 89 -4.27 5.10 -11.10
C TRP A 89 -5.58 5.29 -11.86
N THR A 90 -5.58 4.84 -13.12
CA THR A 90 -6.77 4.87 -13.97
C THR A 90 -7.65 3.62 -13.78
N ASN A 91 -7.02 2.51 -13.41
CA ASN A 91 -7.74 1.25 -13.20
C ASN A 91 -8.28 1.17 -11.77
N GLN A 92 -9.49 0.65 -11.64
CA GLN A 92 -10.02 0.30 -10.33
C GLN A 92 -9.25 -0.91 -9.80
N TYR A 93 -8.85 -0.81 -8.55
CA TYR A 93 -8.23 -1.90 -7.80
C TYR A 93 -9.11 -2.20 -6.59
N THR A 94 -9.57 -3.44 -6.52
CA THR A 94 -10.30 -3.92 -5.35
C THR A 94 -9.35 -4.80 -4.54
N ALA A 95 -8.96 -4.32 -3.38
CA ALA A 95 -8.19 -5.13 -2.44
C ALA A 95 -9.11 -6.17 -1.81
N THR A 96 -8.58 -7.38 -1.65
CA THR A 96 -9.26 -8.39 -0.83
C THR A 96 -8.68 -8.27 0.58
N PRO A 97 -9.51 -7.96 1.59
CA PRO A 97 -9.05 -7.83 2.97
C PRO A 97 -8.27 -9.07 3.43
N GLY A 98 -7.18 -8.86 4.17
CA GLY A 98 -6.33 -9.93 4.67
C GLY A 98 -5.52 -10.72 3.61
N ARG A 99 -5.63 -10.35 2.33
CA ARG A 99 -4.96 -11.06 1.22
C ARG A 99 -4.10 -10.16 0.34
N SER A 100 -3.94 -8.92 0.71
CA SER A 100 -3.12 -7.97 -0.04
C SER A 100 -2.15 -7.25 0.89
N MET A 101 -0.96 -7.04 0.39
CA MET A 101 0.11 -6.32 1.07
C MET A 101 0.55 -5.17 0.18
N ALA A 102 0.33 -3.97 0.63
CA ALA A 102 0.72 -2.76 -0.08
C ALA A 102 2.21 -2.46 0.14
N PHE A 103 2.87 -1.86 -0.83
CA PHE A 103 4.23 -1.38 -0.70
C PHE A 103 4.46 -0.09 -1.48
N ILE A 104 5.46 0.65 -1.05
CA ILE A 104 5.95 1.87 -1.67
C ILE A 104 7.39 1.61 -2.13
N ILE A 105 7.74 2.03 -3.33
CA ILE A 105 9.12 2.06 -3.82
C ILE A 105 9.63 3.49 -3.63
N ARG A 106 10.70 3.63 -2.87
CA ARG A 106 11.28 4.93 -2.53
C ARG A 106 12.70 5.05 -3.05
N ASP A 107 13.15 6.28 -3.24
CA ASP A 107 14.49 6.61 -3.74
C ASP A 107 15.37 7.14 -2.60
N ARG A 108 16.31 6.33 -2.13
CA ARG A 108 17.26 6.71 -1.07
C ARG A 108 18.32 7.73 -1.53
N ALA A 109 18.45 7.96 -2.84
CA ALA A 109 19.42 8.91 -3.37
C ALA A 109 19.03 10.38 -3.15
N ARG A 110 17.84 10.67 -2.63
CA ARG A 110 17.32 12.03 -2.42
C ARG A 110 16.80 12.24 -1.01
N GLU A 111 16.84 13.49 -0.56
CA GLU A 111 16.22 13.91 0.69
C GLU A 111 14.75 13.53 0.72
N TYR A 112 14.20 13.22 1.88
CA TYR A 112 12.83 12.73 2.11
C TYR A 112 12.50 11.40 1.43
N HIS A 113 13.44 10.73 0.78
CA HIS A 113 13.26 9.47 0.08
C HIS A 113 11.98 9.46 -0.78
N PRO A 114 11.94 10.22 -1.88
CA PRO A 114 10.72 10.39 -2.67
C PRO A 114 10.17 9.06 -3.19
N VAL A 115 8.86 9.04 -3.38
CA VAL A 115 8.14 7.88 -3.93
C VAL A 115 8.36 7.83 -5.44
N ILE A 116 8.86 6.71 -5.93
CA ILE A 116 9.04 6.43 -7.37
C ILE A 116 8.08 5.37 -7.90
N GLY A 117 7.38 4.69 -7.00
CA GLY A 117 6.35 3.73 -7.37
C GLY A 117 5.55 3.25 -6.17
N ILE A 118 4.38 2.73 -6.43
CA ILE A 118 3.56 2.00 -5.47
C ILE A 118 3.09 0.69 -6.06
N GLY A 119 2.84 -0.28 -5.22
CA GLY A 119 2.32 -1.56 -5.65
C GLY A 119 1.54 -2.26 -4.53
N SER A 120 0.94 -3.36 -4.90
CA SER A 120 0.31 -4.27 -3.96
C SER A 120 0.52 -5.70 -4.43
N ILE A 121 0.88 -6.57 -3.53
CA ILE A 121 0.97 -8.01 -3.75
C ILE A 121 -0.28 -8.62 -3.12
N GLY A 122 -1.02 -9.39 -3.89
CA GLY A 122 -2.20 -10.09 -3.40
C GLY A 122 -2.13 -11.57 -3.73
N SER A 123 -2.70 -12.40 -2.86
CA SER A 123 -2.89 -13.80 -3.21
C SER A 123 -3.95 -13.91 -4.32
N PRO A 124 -3.77 -14.75 -5.33
CA PRO A 124 -4.76 -14.94 -6.36
C PRO A 124 -6.05 -15.48 -5.76
N ILE A 125 -7.17 -14.82 -6.06
CA ILE A 125 -8.50 -15.34 -5.76
C ILE A 125 -8.87 -16.27 -6.92
N VAL A 126 -8.17 -17.36 -7.05
CA VAL A 126 -8.52 -18.39 -8.01
C VAL A 126 -9.24 -19.47 -7.23
N GLN A 127 -10.57 -19.50 -7.32
CA GLN A 127 -11.35 -20.67 -6.97
C GLN A 127 -11.07 -21.74 -8.02
N ILE A 128 -10.21 -22.68 -7.69
CA ILE A 128 -10.04 -23.90 -8.47
C ILE A 128 -10.99 -24.92 -7.87
N ARG A 129 -12.13 -25.09 -8.49
CA ARG A 129 -13.25 -25.88 -7.97
C ARG A 129 -12.83 -27.30 -7.56
N GLU A 130 -11.99 -27.92 -8.35
CA GLU A 130 -11.48 -29.29 -8.11
C GLU A 130 -10.55 -29.32 -6.90
N ARG A 131 -9.65 -28.34 -6.78
CA ARG A 131 -8.76 -28.20 -5.63
C ARG A 131 -9.55 -27.90 -4.35
N ASP A 132 -10.47 -26.96 -4.43
CA ASP A 132 -11.24 -26.51 -3.28
C ASP A 132 -12.19 -27.63 -2.77
N ALA A 133 -12.72 -28.45 -3.71
CA ALA A 133 -13.46 -29.67 -3.37
C ALA A 133 -12.58 -30.71 -2.70
N TRP A 134 -11.37 -30.93 -3.21
CA TRP A 134 -10.44 -31.92 -2.66
C TRP A 134 -9.92 -31.53 -1.25
N ILE A 135 -9.70 -30.22 -1.00
CA ILE A 135 -9.26 -29.70 0.29
C ILE A 135 -10.44 -29.58 1.28
N GLY A 136 -11.69 -29.58 0.81
CA GLY A 136 -12.88 -29.33 1.63
C GLY A 136 -13.17 -27.85 1.88
N TRP A 137 -12.68 -26.96 1.04
CA TRP A 137 -12.88 -25.50 1.15
C TRP A 137 -14.18 -25.03 0.47
N GLN A 138 -15.02 -25.95 0.02
CA GLN A 138 -16.33 -25.56 -0.50
C GLN A 138 -17.24 -25.10 0.65
N PRO A 139 -17.98 -24.00 0.49
CA PRO A 139 -18.84 -23.46 1.55
C PRO A 139 -19.85 -24.49 2.08
N GLU A 140 -20.40 -25.33 1.21
CA GLU A 140 -21.37 -26.35 1.55
C GLU A 140 -20.75 -27.43 2.45
N ALA A 141 -19.57 -27.95 2.06
CA ALA A 141 -18.84 -28.96 2.83
C ALA A 141 -18.39 -28.42 4.21
N PHE A 142 -17.99 -27.16 4.25
CA PHE A 142 -17.62 -26.52 5.50
C PHE A 142 -18.84 -26.33 6.43
N LEU A 143 -19.98 -25.90 5.89
CA LEU A 143 -21.20 -25.76 6.67
C LEU A 143 -21.71 -27.09 7.21
N GLU A 144 -21.61 -28.17 6.44
CA GLU A 144 -21.93 -29.52 6.90
C GLU A 144 -20.99 -29.94 8.01
N PHE A 145 -19.68 -29.76 7.84
CA PHE A 145 -18.69 -30.07 8.88
C PHE A 145 -18.98 -29.31 10.18
N VAL A 146 -19.29 -28.01 10.12
CA VAL A 146 -19.63 -27.20 11.31
C VAL A 146 -20.90 -27.70 12.00
N LYS A 147 -21.89 -28.17 11.23
CA LYS A 147 -23.16 -28.72 11.78
C LYS A 147 -22.94 -30.10 12.43
N GLU A 148 -22.13 -30.94 11.82
CA GLU A 148 -21.88 -32.32 12.29
C GLU A 148 -20.90 -32.37 13.47
N SER A 149 -19.96 -31.46 13.54
CA SER A 149 -18.90 -31.43 14.55
C SER A 149 -18.77 -30.06 15.24
N PRO A 150 -19.85 -29.55 15.88
CA PRO A 150 -19.76 -28.29 16.59
C PRO A 150 -18.81 -28.41 17.79
N SER A 151 -17.84 -27.50 17.85
CA SER A 151 -16.94 -27.40 19.00
C SER A 151 -16.76 -25.95 19.43
N ALA A 152 -16.53 -25.75 20.73
CA ALA A 152 -16.23 -24.39 21.26
C ALA A 152 -14.95 -23.83 20.65
N GLU A 153 -14.00 -24.68 20.33
CA GLU A 153 -12.72 -24.30 19.73
C GLU A 153 -12.91 -23.76 18.31
N LEU A 154 -13.74 -24.44 17.51
CA LEU A 154 -14.13 -23.98 16.17
C LEU A 154 -14.93 -22.67 16.23
N GLY A 155 -15.84 -22.52 17.20
CA GLY A 155 -16.59 -21.29 17.42
C GLY A 155 -15.68 -20.11 17.75
N ASN A 156 -14.74 -20.28 18.66
CA ASN A 156 -13.77 -19.27 19.02
C ASN A 156 -12.84 -18.89 17.84
N TRP A 157 -12.42 -19.88 17.05
CA TRP A 157 -11.61 -19.63 15.86
C TRP A 157 -12.39 -18.82 14.83
N LEU A 158 -13.63 -19.17 14.55
CA LEU A 158 -14.52 -18.44 13.62
C LEU A 158 -14.73 -17.00 14.09
N GLN A 159 -15.07 -16.82 15.37
CA GLN A 159 -15.27 -15.50 15.94
C GLN A 159 -14.02 -14.64 15.77
N LYS A 160 -12.84 -15.16 16.17
CA LYS A 160 -11.57 -14.45 16.04
C LYS A 160 -11.23 -14.10 14.58
N THR A 161 -11.51 -15.02 13.65
CA THR A 161 -11.27 -14.80 12.21
C THR A 161 -12.16 -13.68 11.68
N VAL A 162 -13.46 -13.67 12.06
CA VAL A 162 -14.40 -12.61 11.68
C VAL A 162 -14.01 -11.26 12.29
N GLU A 163 -13.68 -11.25 13.59
CA GLU A 163 -13.23 -10.02 14.28
C GLU A 163 -11.96 -9.44 13.65
N THR A 164 -11.00 -10.30 13.29
CA THR A 164 -9.79 -9.90 12.58
C THR A 164 -10.12 -9.31 11.22
N ALA A 165 -10.94 -9.99 10.42
CA ALA A 165 -11.35 -9.52 9.10
C ALA A 165 -12.12 -8.18 9.16
N ILE A 166 -12.96 -7.98 10.18
CA ILE A 166 -13.66 -6.72 10.42
C ILE A 166 -12.65 -5.63 10.82
N GLY A 167 -11.69 -5.94 11.69
CA GLY A 167 -10.65 -5.01 12.12
C GLY A 167 -9.74 -4.55 10.99
N GLU A 168 -9.58 -5.34 9.95
CA GLU A 168 -8.80 -5.02 8.73
C GLU A 168 -9.59 -4.14 7.74
N ILE A 169 -10.90 -3.92 7.96
CA ILE A 169 -11.70 -3.02 7.12
C ILE A 169 -11.35 -1.58 7.48
N TYR A 170 -10.83 -0.84 6.50
CA TYR A 170 -10.55 0.58 6.68
C TYR A 170 -11.85 1.39 6.75
N LEU A 171 -12.27 1.71 7.95
CA LEU A 171 -13.53 2.43 8.22
C LEU A 171 -13.42 3.94 7.99
N GLY A 172 -12.22 4.48 7.82
CA GLY A 172 -12.01 5.92 7.65
C GLY A 172 -12.79 6.55 6.51
N ASP A 173 -13.01 5.81 5.43
CA ASP A 173 -13.81 6.28 4.29
C ASP A 173 -15.30 6.38 4.64
N PHE A 174 -15.84 5.44 5.39
CA PHE A 174 -17.24 5.44 5.82
C PHE A 174 -17.53 6.60 6.77
N PHE A 175 -16.68 6.82 7.76
CA PHE A 175 -16.83 7.94 8.70
C PHE A 175 -16.70 9.31 8.02
N GLN A 176 -15.84 9.42 6.99
CA GLN A 176 -15.68 10.66 6.23
C GLN A 176 -16.84 10.94 5.28
N GLU A 177 -17.58 9.93 4.86
CA GLU A 177 -18.75 10.08 4.01
C GLU A 177 -20.06 10.20 4.79
N GLY A 178 -20.01 10.08 6.12
CA GLY A 178 -21.19 10.22 6.99
C GLY A 178 -22.11 9.02 6.96
N LEU A 179 -21.56 7.82 6.67
CA LEU A 179 -22.26 6.53 6.72
C LEU A 179 -22.08 5.87 8.08
#